data_eba8e132110673202c1827bfa1d13922
#
_entry.id   eba8e132110673202c1827bfa1d13922
#
_cell.length_a   1.000
_cell.length_b   1.000
_cell.length_c   1.000
_cell.angle_alpha   90.00
_cell.angle_beta   90.00
_cell.angle_gamma   90.00
#
_symmetry.space_group_name_H-M   'P 1'
#
loop_
_entity.id
_entity.type
_entity.pdbx_description
1 polymer ?
#
loop_
_entity_poly.entity_id
_entity_poly.type
_entity_poly.pdbx_seq_one_letter_code
_entity_poly.pdbx_strand_id
1 'polypeptide(L)'
;RVGTAGSGKVSDVSGSGSRYSGIDHDGNGNAGVPGMNGKQREKKIVRLLMLCALILFGAVWWASYGVQRAETSYVMEQRQAAELLTRCFSAVRGYKEELHIPMSQEDYHQTGMIGPYYTGITTTLGAIEAKRTTAWPDMGALCVRLLYEAGVRPGDRVAAGFSGSFPAMNLAVMAACQSMKVEVIPISSVGASTYGATDPELTFPEMLHRLVQDGVLTTDSAAVTLGGDNDTGDGMLPEQKM
;
A
#
# COMPACT_ATOMS: atom_id res chain seq x y z
N ARG A 1 1.84 37.36 30.89
CA ARG A 1 3.21 37.92 31.02
C ARG A 1 3.97 37.53 29.77
N VAL A 2 4.03 38.33 28.88
CA VAL A 2 4.85 39.29 28.14
C VAL A 2 6.34 39.22 28.48
N GLY A 3 7.14 39.07 27.42
CA GLY A 3 8.59 39.24 27.38
C GLY A 3 9.07 39.04 25.93
N THR A 4 9.10 39.99 25.17
CA THR A 4 9.88 41.03 24.48
C THR A 4 11.29 40.59 24.05
N ALA A 5 11.47 40.63 22.75
CA ALA A 5 12.50 41.15 21.85
C ALA A 5 13.98 41.20 22.27
N GLY A 6 14.84 40.78 21.33
CA GLY A 6 16.27 41.04 21.32
C GLY A 6 16.78 41.11 19.89
N SER A 7 16.86 42.31 19.36
CA SER A 7 17.49 42.76 18.14
C SER A 7 19.01 42.81 18.34
N GLY A 8 19.80 42.30 17.43
CA GLY A 8 21.26 42.40 17.42
C GLY A 8 21.80 42.77 16.03
N LYS A 9 22.41 43.94 16.00
CA LYS A 9 22.88 44.75 14.88
C LYS A 9 24.01 44.10 14.05
N VAL A 10 23.94 44.43 12.78
CA VAL A 10 25.01 44.44 11.78
C VAL A 10 26.16 45.39 12.21
N SER A 11 27.40 44.95 11.99
CA SER A 11 28.55 45.85 11.97
C SER A 11 29.43 45.50 10.77
N ASP A 12 29.45 46.44 9.83
CA ASP A 12 30.49 46.58 8.78
C ASP A 12 31.84 46.82 9.36
N VAL A 13 32.87 46.20 8.82
CA VAL A 13 34.24 46.67 8.90
C VAL A 13 34.89 46.59 7.54
N SER A 14 35.08 47.76 6.96
CA SER A 14 35.92 48.04 5.84
C SER A 14 37.37 48.27 6.32
N GLY A 15 38.35 47.85 5.51
CA GLY A 15 39.60 48.57 5.55
C GLY A 15 40.89 47.77 5.31
N SER A 16 41.53 48.21 4.31
CA SER A 16 42.94 48.44 4.06
C SER A 16 43.74 47.35 3.34
N GLY A 17 44.22 47.79 2.20
CA GLY A 17 45.17 47.11 1.34
C GLY A 17 46.60 47.08 1.88
N SER A 18 47.31 46.10 1.45
CA SER A 18 48.79 46.14 1.44
C SER A 18 49.31 45.49 0.16
N ARG A 19 50.02 46.32 -0.59
CA ARG A 19 50.86 45.88 -1.72
C ARG A 19 52.10 45.22 -1.17
N TYR A 20 52.46 44.06 -1.66
CA TYR A 20 53.81 43.55 -1.67
C TYR A 20 54.19 43.11 -3.07
N SER A 21 55.31 43.68 -3.49
CA SER A 21 56.04 43.50 -4.75
C SER A 21 56.76 42.17 -4.81
N GLY A 22 56.82 41.63 -5.99
CA GLY A 22 57.71 40.76 -6.69
C GLY A 22 58.83 39.99 -5.93
N ILE A 23 58.77 38.70 -6.23
CA ILE A 23 60.04 37.92 -6.33
C ILE A 23 59.87 36.98 -7.53
N ASP A 24 60.66 37.26 -8.58
CA ASP A 24 60.88 36.32 -9.67
C ASP A 24 61.74 35.18 -9.15
N HIS A 25 61.29 33.95 -9.35
CA HIS A 25 62.18 32.78 -9.32
C HIS A 25 61.89 31.87 -10.50
N ASP A 26 62.81 31.82 -11.38
CA ASP A 26 62.96 30.91 -12.50
C ASP A 26 62.97 29.44 -12.09
N GLY A 27 62.35 28.66 -12.93
CA GLY A 27 62.81 27.33 -13.28
C GLY A 27 62.47 26.18 -12.38
N ASN A 28 61.42 25.48 -12.73
CA ASN A 28 61.53 24.02 -12.82
C ASN A 28 60.51 23.43 -13.73
N GLY A 29 60.96 22.65 -14.69
CA GLY A 29 60.14 21.97 -15.67
C GLY A 29 59.19 20.95 -15.02
N ASN A 30 57.90 21.27 -15.06
CA ASN A 30 56.87 20.29 -14.78
C ASN A 30 56.47 19.67 -16.11
N ALA A 31 56.94 18.42 -16.33
CA ALA A 31 56.51 17.61 -17.44
C ALA A 31 54.99 17.47 -17.37
N GLY A 32 54.27 18.28 -18.13
CA GLY A 32 52.81 18.28 -18.19
C GLY A 32 52.31 16.91 -18.60
N VAL A 33 51.64 16.27 -17.70
CA VAL A 33 50.72 15.16 -18.05
C VAL A 33 49.76 15.71 -19.10
N PRO A 34 49.70 15.13 -20.32
CA PRO A 34 48.88 15.68 -21.39
C PRO A 34 47.41 15.70 -20.93
N GLY A 35 46.91 16.91 -20.63
CA GLY A 35 45.57 17.15 -20.24
C GLY A 35 44.63 16.69 -21.38
N MET A 36 43.89 15.66 -21.11
CA MET A 36 42.92 15.10 -22.05
C MET A 36 41.90 16.18 -22.44
N ASN A 37 41.81 16.50 -23.75
CA ASN A 37 40.89 17.48 -24.30
C ASN A 37 39.44 17.20 -23.83
N GLY A 38 38.69 18.22 -23.39
CA GLY A 38 37.32 18.06 -22.79
C GLY A 38 36.42 17.13 -23.60
N LYS A 39 36.43 17.24 -24.93
CA LYS A 39 35.71 16.34 -25.83
C LYS A 39 36.14 14.86 -25.76
N GLN A 40 37.40 14.61 -25.45
CA GLN A 40 37.87 13.21 -25.25
C GLN A 40 37.43 12.64 -23.89
N ARG A 41 37.34 13.49 -22.88
CA ARG A 41 36.83 13.13 -21.56
C ARG A 41 35.33 12.78 -21.63
N GLU A 42 34.56 13.62 -22.30
CA GLU A 42 33.13 13.34 -22.54
C GLU A 42 32.90 12.02 -23.27
N LYS A 43 33.64 11.79 -24.38
CA LYS A 43 33.55 10.53 -25.11
C LYS A 43 33.93 9.30 -24.28
N LYS A 44 34.91 9.42 -23.38
CA LYS A 44 35.26 8.32 -22.46
C LYS A 44 34.17 8.07 -21.42
N ILE A 45 33.59 9.13 -20.86
CA ILE A 45 32.48 9.02 -19.90
C ILE A 45 31.26 8.35 -20.57
N VAL A 46 30.87 8.81 -21.77
CA VAL A 46 29.75 8.23 -22.52
C VAL A 46 30.01 6.74 -22.81
N ARG A 47 31.22 6.37 -23.26
CA ARG A 47 31.57 4.96 -23.49
C ARG A 47 31.48 4.12 -22.22
N LEU A 48 31.96 4.66 -21.09
CA LEU A 48 31.88 3.97 -19.79
C LEU A 48 30.44 3.79 -19.35
N LEU A 49 29.61 4.82 -19.50
CA LEU A 49 28.17 4.74 -19.18
C LEU A 49 27.45 3.71 -20.06
N MET A 50 27.75 3.68 -21.36
CA MET A 50 27.20 2.66 -22.28
C MET A 50 27.63 1.24 -21.88
N LEU A 51 28.91 1.07 -21.51
CA LEU A 51 29.40 -0.22 -21.01
C LEU A 51 28.70 -0.66 -19.73
N CYS A 52 28.54 0.25 -18.77
CA CYS A 52 27.79 -0.01 -17.55
C CYS A 52 26.32 -0.37 -17.84
N ALA A 53 25.67 0.34 -18.75
CA ALA A 53 24.30 0.03 -19.16
C ALA A 53 24.18 -1.36 -19.80
N LEU A 54 25.14 -1.76 -20.65
CA LEU A 54 25.18 -3.08 -21.26
C LEU A 54 25.40 -4.19 -20.22
N ILE A 55 26.30 -3.95 -19.25
CA ILE A 55 26.54 -4.90 -18.15
C ILE A 55 25.28 -5.06 -17.29
N LEU A 56 24.63 -3.95 -16.92
CA LEU A 56 23.39 -3.98 -16.15
C LEU A 56 22.26 -4.71 -16.94
N PHE A 57 22.12 -4.43 -18.22
CA PHE A 57 21.16 -5.11 -19.07
C PHE A 57 21.46 -6.61 -19.15
N GLY A 58 22.73 -6.99 -19.33
CA GLY A 58 23.16 -8.38 -19.33
C GLY A 58 22.92 -9.07 -17.97
N ALA A 59 23.15 -8.36 -16.85
CA ALA A 59 22.89 -8.89 -15.52
C ALA A 59 21.39 -9.11 -15.26
N VAL A 60 20.53 -8.17 -15.67
CA VAL A 60 19.07 -8.30 -15.58
C VAL A 60 18.59 -9.44 -16.48
N TRP A 61 19.11 -9.53 -17.70
CA TRP A 61 18.82 -10.63 -18.62
C TRP A 61 19.20 -12.00 -18.02
N TRP A 62 20.42 -12.11 -17.50
CA TRP A 62 20.89 -13.34 -16.83
C TRP A 62 20.02 -13.70 -15.63
N ALA A 63 19.72 -12.72 -14.76
CA ALA A 63 18.84 -12.93 -13.61
C ALA A 63 17.45 -13.39 -14.03
N SER A 64 16.90 -12.87 -15.12
CA SER A 64 15.60 -13.27 -15.66
C SER A 64 15.57 -14.72 -16.15
N TYR A 65 16.68 -15.23 -16.69
CA TYR A 65 16.81 -16.64 -17.08
C TYR A 65 17.02 -17.57 -15.88
N GLY A 66 17.65 -17.08 -14.81
CA GLY A 66 17.92 -17.85 -13.60
C GLY A 66 16.71 -18.01 -12.67
N VAL A 67 15.65 -17.23 -12.86
CA VAL A 67 14.41 -17.35 -12.09
C VAL A 67 13.62 -18.56 -12.61
N GLN A 68 13.84 -19.72 -11.99
CA GLN A 68 12.94 -20.86 -12.16
C GLN A 68 11.62 -20.55 -11.48
N ARG A 69 10.57 -20.36 -12.26
CA ARG A 69 9.19 -20.27 -11.74
C ARG A 69 8.76 -21.70 -11.40
N ALA A 70 9.01 -22.11 -10.16
CA ALA A 70 8.41 -23.32 -9.64
C ALA A 70 6.97 -22.99 -9.21
N GLU A 71 5.99 -23.71 -9.76
CA GLU A 71 4.63 -23.63 -9.25
C GLU A 71 4.60 -24.18 -7.82
N THR A 72 3.98 -23.44 -6.92
CA THR A 72 3.77 -23.89 -5.54
C THR A 72 2.69 -24.98 -5.52
N SER A 73 2.73 -25.85 -4.52
CA SER A 73 1.73 -26.90 -4.35
C SER A 73 0.30 -26.39 -4.16
N TYR A 74 0.13 -25.09 -3.87
CA TYR A 74 -1.16 -24.42 -3.63
C TYR A 74 -1.51 -23.37 -4.68
N VAL A 75 -0.94 -23.46 -5.90
CA VAL A 75 -1.21 -22.52 -6.99
C VAL A 75 -2.68 -22.52 -7.43
N MET A 76 -3.36 -23.66 -7.31
CA MET A 76 -4.77 -23.77 -7.68
C MET A 76 -5.65 -22.99 -6.71
N GLU A 77 -5.38 -23.12 -5.41
CA GLU A 77 -6.07 -22.37 -4.35
C GLU A 77 -5.81 -20.86 -4.49
N GLN A 78 -4.59 -20.48 -4.88
CA GLN A 78 -4.26 -19.07 -5.15
C GLN A 78 -5.09 -18.50 -6.29
N ARG A 79 -5.22 -19.22 -7.40
CA ARG A 79 -6.06 -18.80 -8.54
C ARG A 79 -7.53 -18.71 -8.14
N GLN A 80 -8.04 -19.74 -7.48
CA GLN A 80 -9.44 -19.77 -7.01
C GLN A 80 -9.74 -18.60 -6.06
N ALA A 81 -8.81 -18.28 -5.15
CA ALA A 81 -8.97 -17.15 -4.23
C ALA A 81 -8.99 -15.81 -4.96
N ALA A 82 -8.12 -15.60 -5.95
CA ALA A 82 -8.11 -14.38 -6.76
C ALA A 82 -9.39 -14.23 -7.60
N GLU A 83 -9.85 -15.32 -8.22
CA GLU A 83 -11.11 -15.34 -8.98
C GLU A 83 -12.32 -15.10 -8.08
N LEU A 84 -12.36 -15.71 -6.89
CA LEU A 84 -13.42 -15.51 -5.91
C LEU A 84 -13.43 -14.06 -5.41
N LEU A 85 -12.27 -13.48 -5.10
CA LEU A 85 -12.18 -12.09 -4.70
C LEU A 85 -12.65 -11.14 -5.81
N THR A 86 -12.35 -11.44 -7.08
CA THR A 86 -12.88 -10.68 -8.22
C THR A 86 -14.41 -10.72 -8.26
N ARG A 87 -15.03 -11.88 -7.98
CA ARG A 87 -16.49 -12.02 -7.89
C ARG A 87 -17.05 -11.22 -6.71
N CYS A 88 -16.37 -11.23 -5.57
CA CYS A 88 -16.78 -10.40 -4.42
C CYS A 88 -16.79 -8.91 -4.79
N PHE A 89 -15.73 -8.40 -5.45
CA PHE A 89 -15.69 -7.00 -5.89
C PHE A 89 -16.81 -6.66 -6.87
N SER A 90 -17.10 -7.57 -7.81
CA SER A 90 -18.18 -7.38 -8.76
C SER A 90 -19.56 -7.32 -8.09
N ALA A 91 -19.79 -8.20 -7.12
CA ALA A 91 -21.05 -8.22 -6.37
C ALA A 91 -21.22 -6.94 -5.53
N VAL A 92 -20.17 -6.51 -4.82
CA VAL A 92 -20.22 -5.28 -4.01
C VAL A 92 -20.46 -4.03 -4.86
N ARG A 93 -19.93 -3.97 -6.09
CA ARG A 93 -20.31 -2.90 -7.03
C ARG A 93 -21.81 -2.93 -7.34
N GLY A 94 -22.37 -4.11 -7.58
CA GLY A 94 -23.80 -4.28 -7.79
C GLY A 94 -24.62 -3.81 -6.59
N TYR A 95 -24.20 -4.11 -5.36
CA TYR A 95 -24.86 -3.63 -4.15
C TYR A 95 -24.83 -2.10 -4.04
N LYS A 96 -23.72 -1.47 -4.39
CA LYS A 96 -23.64 -0.01 -4.43
C LYS A 96 -24.59 0.60 -5.46
N GLU A 97 -24.68 0.00 -6.64
CA GLU A 97 -25.63 0.43 -7.67
C GLU A 97 -27.09 0.30 -7.18
N GLU A 98 -27.44 -0.84 -6.58
CA GLU A 98 -28.76 -1.10 -6.02
C GLU A 98 -29.14 -0.09 -4.92
N LEU A 99 -28.21 0.20 -4.03
CA LEU A 99 -28.39 1.13 -2.91
C LEU A 99 -28.18 2.60 -3.33
N HIS A 100 -27.93 2.88 -4.60
CA HIS A 100 -27.63 4.22 -5.11
C HIS A 100 -26.41 4.89 -4.44
N ILE A 101 -25.46 4.08 -3.95
CA ILE A 101 -24.21 4.55 -3.34
C ILE A 101 -23.23 4.88 -4.47
N PRO A 102 -22.76 6.13 -4.59
CA PRO A 102 -21.82 6.49 -5.64
C PRO A 102 -20.47 5.82 -5.42
N MET A 103 -19.83 5.38 -6.51
CA MET A 103 -18.47 4.91 -6.48
C MET A 103 -17.53 6.05 -6.10
N SER A 104 -16.60 5.78 -5.20
CA SER A 104 -15.60 6.77 -4.79
C SER A 104 -14.68 7.13 -5.96
N GLN A 105 -14.40 8.42 -6.16
CA GLN A 105 -13.39 8.88 -7.14
C GLN A 105 -11.99 8.37 -6.82
N GLU A 106 -11.75 7.99 -5.58
CA GLU A 106 -10.49 7.42 -5.10
C GLU A 106 -10.35 5.93 -5.42
N ASP A 107 -11.43 5.26 -5.84
CA ASP A 107 -11.44 3.86 -6.29
C ASP A 107 -11.11 3.75 -7.78
N TYR A 108 -9.84 3.95 -8.11
CA TYR A 108 -9.36 3.98 -9.51
C TYR A 108 -9.65 2.71 -10.30
N HIS A 109 -9.77 1.57 -9.61
CA HIS A 109 -10.07 0.28 -10.23
C HIS A 109 -11.54 -0.09 -10.16
N GLN A 110 -12.34 0.79 -9.60
CA GLN A 110 -13.79 0.59 -9.47
C GLN A 110 -14.14 -0.76 -8.83
N THR A 111 -13.45 -1.09 -7.75
CA THR A 111 -13.63 -2.35 -7.03
C THR A 111 -14.83 -2.34 -6.11
N GLY A 112 -15.33 -1.16 -5.73
CA GLY A 112 -16.33 -0.98 -4.68
C GLY A 112 -15.76 -0.98 -3.26
N MET A 113 -14.45 -1.25 -3.12
CA MET A 113 -13.79 -1.45 -1.83
C MET A 113 -13.29 -0.16 -1.18
N ILE A 114 -13.33 0.96 -1.90
CA ILE A 114 -12.95 2.28 -1.39
C ILE A 114 -14.22 3.06 -1.11
N GLY A 115 -14.44 3.39 0.16
CA GLY A 115 -15.58 4.19 0.61
C GLY A 115 -15.29 5.69 0.66
N PRO A 116 -16.27 6.48 1.14
CA PRO A 116 -16.10 7.90 1.41
C PRO A 116 -14.94 8.19 2.38
N TYR A 117 -14.40 9.40 2.29
CA TYR A 117 -13.34 9.84 3.21
C TYR A 117 -13.81 9.74 4.67
N TYR A 118 -14.96 10.34 4.98
CA TYR A 118 -15.46 10.40 6.34
C TYR A 118 -17.00 10.33 6.37
N THR A 119 -17.53 9.55 7.31
CA THR A 119 -18.98 9.43 7.58
C THR A 119 -19.22 9.28 9.08
N GLY A 120 -20.49 9.09 9.48
CA GLY A 120 -20.86 8.89 10.88
C GLY A 120 -20.31 7.61 11.52
N ILE A 121 -19.90 6.61 10.74
CA ILE A 121 -19.29 5.36 11.23
C ILE A 121 -17.77 5.34 11.14
N THR A 122 -17.15 6.46 10.79
CA THR A 122 -15.70 6.55 10.72
C THR A 122 -15.11 6.67 12.13
N THR A 123 -14.23 5.74 12.49
CA THR A 123 -13.63 5.66 13.82
C THR A 123 -12.22 6.26 13.89
N THR A 124 -11.48 6.28 12.77
CA THR A 124 -10.10 6.77 12.76
C THR A 124 -9.66 7.18 11.36
N LEU A 125 -8.51 7.79 11.23
CA LEU A 125 -7.89 8.14 9.96
C LEU A 125 -7.07 6.98 9.42
N GLY A 126 -7.02 6.84 8.09
CA GLY A 126 -6.23 5.83 7.41
C GLY A 126 -5.73 6.34 6.05
N ALA A 127 -4.57 5.84 5.62
CA ALA A 127 -3.98 6.22 4.35
C ALA A 127 -4.73 5.54 3.19
N ILE A 128 -5.09 6.33 2.18
CA ILE A 128 -5.79 5.83 0.98
C ILE A 128 -4.94 4.85 0.18
N GLU A 129 -3.63 5.05 0.13
CA GLU A 129 -2.69 4.17 -0.58
C GLU A 129 -2.71 2.75 -0.02
N ALA A 130 -2.83 2.62 1.29
CA ALA A 130 -2.94 1.31 1.94
C ALA A 130 -4.25 0.60 1.54
N LYS A 131 -5.36 1.35 1.41
CA LYS A 131 -6.64 0.79 0.94
C LYS A 131 -6.54 0.31 -0.51
N ARG A 132 -5.99 1.16 -1.39
CA ARG A 132 -5.79 0.83 -2.81
C ARG A 132 -4.89 -0.38 -3.00
N THR A 133 -3.82 -0.51 -2.19
CA THR A 133 -2.92 -1.65 -2.26
C THR A 133 -3.64 -2.98 -2.00
N THR A 134 -4.65 -2.98 -1.13
CA THR A 134 -5.41 -4.19 -0.80
C THR A 134 -6.56 -4.48 -1.76
N ALA A 135 -6.97 -3.51 -2.58
CA ALA A 135 -8.09 -3.63 -3.50
C ALA A 135 -7.67 -4.25 -4.86
N TRP A 136 -6.89 -5.33 -4.80
CA TRP A 136 -6.46 -6.12 -5.96
C TRP A 136 -6.85 -7.58 -5.78
N PRO A 137 -7.32 -8.26 -6.84
CA PRO A 137 -7.67 -9.68 -6.77
C PRO A 137 -6.53 -10.58 -6.29
N ASP A 138 -5.28 -10.23 -6.64
CA ASP A 138 -4.08 -10.98 -6.23
C ASP A 138 -3.88 -11.04 -4.71
N MET A 139 -4.56 -10.18 -3.94
CA MET A 139 -4.55 -10.26 -2.47
C MET A 139 -5.15 -11.58 -1.98
N GLY A 140 -6.13 -12.16 -2.67
CA GLY A 140 -6.64 -13.49 -2.37
C GLY A 140 -5.54 -14.54 -2.49
N ALA A 141 -4.77 -14.50 -3.57
CA ALA A 141 -3.64 -15.40 -3.78
C ALA A 141 -2.52 -15.21 -2.74
N LEU A 142 -2.25 -13.96 -2.36
CA LEU A 142 -1.30 -13.64 -1.31
C LEU A 142 -1.75 -14.19 0.05
N CYS A 143 -3.03 -14.06 0.40
CA CYS A 143 -3.59 -14.61 1.64
C CYS A 143 -3.46 -16.14 1.70
N VAL A 144 -3.72 -16.84 0.59
CA VAL A 144 -3.48 -18.29 0.49
C VAL A 144 -2.03 -18.61 0.84
N ARG A 145 -1.09 -17.93 0.22
CA ARG A 145 0.34 -18.12 0.49
C ARG A 145 0.68 -17.92 1.98
N LEU A 146 0.25 -16.79 2.56
CA LEU A 146 0.54 -16.46 3.95
C LEU A 146 -0.06 -17.48 4.92
N LEU A 147 -1.28 -17.96 4.67
CA LEU A 147 -1.91 -19.00 5.47
C LEU A 147 -1.14 -20.34 5.38
N TYR A 148 -0.73 -20.74 4.18
CA TYR A 148 0.11 -21.93 4.03
C TYR A 148 1.47 -21.80 4.71
N GLU A 149 2.13 -20.65 4.61
CA GLU A 149 3.40 -20.37 5.30
C GLU A 149 3.23 -20.36 6.82
N ALA A 150 2.07 -19.90 7.33
CA ALA A 150 1.70 -19.99 8.73
C ALA A 150 1.35 -21.41 9.21
N GLY A 151 1.32 -22.39 8.31
CA GLY A 151 1.03 -23.77 8.65
C GLY A 151 -0.44 -24.17 8.56
N VAL A 152 -1.33 -23.28 8.11
CA VAL A 152 -2.77 -23.57 7.93
C VAL A 152 -2.97 -24.57 6.78
N ARG A 153 -3.84 -25.54 7.00
CA ARG A 153 -4.13 -26.63 6.04
C ARG A 153 -5.63 -26.81 5.84
N PRO A 154 -6.07 -27.46 4.75
CA PRO A 154 -7.47 -27.81 4.55
C PRO A 154 -8.07 -28.57 5.76
N GLY A 155 -9.23 -28.11 6.22
CA GLY A 155 -9.92 -28.65 7.41
C GLY A 155 -9.56 -27.97 8.74
N ASP A 156 -8.56 -27.10 8.75
CA ASP A 156 -8.26 -26.28 9.94
C ASP A 156 -9.32 -25.21 10.16
N ARG A 157 -9.32 -24.67 11.39
CA ARG A 157 -10.14 -23.53 11.81
C ARG A 157 -9.30 -22.30 12.05
N VAL A 158 -9.73 -21.17 11.54
CA VAL A 158 -9.07 -19.87 11.69
C VAL A 158 -10.06 -18.85 12.24
N ALA A 159 -9.78 -18.28 13.40
CA ALA A 159 -10.52 -17.12 13.90
C ALA A 159 -9.98 -15.84 13.22
N ALA A 160 -10.89 -14.95 12.79
CA ALA A 160 -10.52 -13.70 12.13
C ALA A 160 -11.29 -12.52 12.71
N GLY A 161 -10.58 -11.47 13.15
CA GLY A 161 -11.15 -10.19 13.52
C GLY A 161 -11.10 -9.23 12.34
N PHE A 162 -12.24 -8.79 11.85
CA PHE A 162 -12.37 -7.92 10.68
C PHE A 162 -12.89 -6.54 11.07
N SER A 163 -12.10 -5.52 10.79
CA SER A 163 -12.55 -4.13 10.88
C SER A 163 -13.08 -3.67 9.52
N GLY A 164 -14.09 -2.81 9.49
CA GLY A 164 -14.52 -2.12 8.27
C GLY A 164 -13.42 -1.30 7.59
N SER A 165 -12.26 -1.13 8.24
CA SER A 165 -11.14 -0.35 7.72
C SER A 165 -10.50 -0.88 6.45
N PHE A 166 -10.48 -2.21 6.24
CA PHE A 166 -9.85 -2.86 5.08
C PHE A 166 -10.77 -3.92 4.46
N PRO A 167 -11.93 -3.51 3.89
CA PRO A 167 -12.91 -4.47 3.37
C PRO A 167 -12.34 -5.41 2.31
N ALA A 168 -11.48 -4.90 1.42
CA ALA A 168 -10.84 -5.72 0.39
C ALA A 168 -9.94 -6.82 0.98
N MET A 169 -9.14 -6.49 2.01
CA MET A 169 -8.28 -7.48 2.67
C MET A 169 -9.09 -8.51 3.44
N ASN A 170 -10.16 -8.08 4.12
CA ASN A 170 -11.07 -8.98 4.80
C ASN A 170 -11.67 -10.01 3.83
N LEU A 171 -12.18 -9.54 2.68
CA LEU A 171 -12.69 -10.42 1.63
C LEU A 171 -11.58 -11.29 1.01
N ALA A 172 -10.35 -10.81 0.92
CA ALA A 172 -9.22 -11.61 0.46
C ALA A 172 -8.92 -12.80 1.40
N VAL A 173 -9.00 -12.58 2.72
CA VAL A 173 -8.88 -13.66 3.71
C VAL A 173 -10.03 -14.63 3.60
N MET A 174 -11.28 -14.15 3.47
CA MET A 174 -12.46 -15.00 3.27
C MET A 174 -12.32 -15.87 2.02
N ALA A 175 -11.93 -15.25 0.90
CA ALA A 175 -11.73 -15.95 -0.37
C ALA A 175 -10.61 -17.00 -0.27
N ALA A 176 -9.51 -16.68 0.41
CA ALA A 176 -8.41 -17.62 0.64
C ALA A 176 -8.85 -18.82 1.50
N CYS A 177 -9.50 -18.58 2.63
CA CYS A 177 -10.00 -19.64 3.50
C CYS A 177 -10.98 -20.57 2.77
N GLN A 178 -11.93 -19.99 2.03
CA GLN A 178 -12.89 -20.77 1.25
C GLN A 178 -12.19 -21.62 0.18
N SER A 179 -11.23 -21.06 -0.56
CA SER A 179 -10.47 -21.76 -1.60
C SER A 179 -9.58 -22.87 -1.04
N MET A 180 -9.05 -22.67 0.16
CA MET A 180 -8.25 -23.66 0.89
C MET A 180 -9.08 -24.70 1.63
N LYS A 181 -10.41 -24.59 1.66
CA LYS A 181 -11.31 -25.41 2.47
C LYS A 181 -10.98 -25.33 3.98
N VAL A 182 -10.69 -24.13 4.45
CA VAL A 182 -10.43 -23.78 5.86
C VAL A 182 -11.72 -23.18 6.42
N GLU A 183 -12.12 -23.62 7.60
CA GLU A 183 -13.26 -23.06 8.33
C GLU A 183 -12.83 -21.73 8.96
N VAL A 184 -13.33 -20.60 8.44
CA VAL A 184 -13.09 -19.30 9.03
C VAL A 184 -14.22 -18.94 10.00
N ILE A 185 -13.88 -18.39 11.16
CA ILE A 185 -14.82 -17.88 12.18
C ILE A 185 -14.60 -16.38 12.29
N PRO A 186 -15.34 -15.57 11.51
CA PRO A 186 -15.11 -14.13 11.46
C PRO A 186 -15.93 -13.41 12.54
N ILE A 187 -15.32 -12.43 13.19
CA ILE A 187 -15.99 -11.38 13.95
C ILE A 187 -15.75 -10.09 13.20
N SER A 188 -16.82 -9.40 12.82
CA SER A 188 -16.75 -8.21 11.98
C SER A 188 -17.22 -6.97 12.71
N SER A 189 -16.54 -5.85 12.54
CA SER A 189 -16.99 -4.58 13.11
C SER A 189 -17.52 -3.62 12.04
N VAL A 190 -18.50 -2.81 12.45
CA VAL A 190 -19.12 -1.74 11.64
C VAL A 190 -18.13 -0.60 11.42
N GLY A 191 -17.41 -0.20 12.46
CA GLY A 191 -16.49 0.92 12.42
C GLY A 191 -15.35 0.75 11.44
N ALA A 192 -15.04 1.81 10.72
CA ALA A 192 -14.02 1.83 9.70
C ALA A 192 -13.11 3.05 9.81
N SER A 193 -11.86 2.93 9.40
CA SER A 193 -11.03 4.10 9.13
C SER A 193 -11.42 4.73 7.80
N THR A 194 -11.06 6.01 7.61
CA THR A 194 -11.29 6.74 6.35
C THR A 194 -11.01 5.89 5.12
N TYR A 195 -11.83 6.00 4.09
CA TYR A 195 -11.77 5.25 2.83
C TYR A 195 -12.00 3.72 2.95
N GLY A 196 -12.32 3.19 4.14
CA GLY A 196 -12.73 1.80 4.29
C GLY A 196 -14.19 1.58 3.89
N ALA A 197 -14.87 0.59 4.49
CA ALA A 197 -16.31 0.39 4.38
C ALA A 197 -17.04 1.43 5.26
N THR A 198 -16.86 2.71 4.91
CA THR A 198 -17.35 3.85 5.68
C THR A 198 -18.76 4.27 5.30
N ASP A 199 -19.43 3.57 4.39
CA ASP A 199 -20.82 3.85 4.07
C ASP A 199 -21.75 3.19 5.09
N PRO A 200 -22.64 3.95 5.80
CA PRO A 200 -23.54 3.38 6.80
C PRO A 200 -24.57 2.39 6.23
N GLU A 201 -24.92 2.52 4.95
CA GLU A 201 -25.88 1.64 4.27
C GLU A 201 -25.22 0.36 3.73
N LEU A 202 -23.87 0.33 3.63
CA LEU A 202 -23.12 -0.83 3.16
C LEU A 202 -21.81 -0.99 3.97
N THR A 203 -21.97 -1.30 5.25
CA THR A 203 -20.88 -1.62 6.17
C THR A 203 -20.18 -2.92 5.78
N PHE A 204 -19.00 -3.21 6.34
CA PHE A 204 -18.34 -4.49 6.04
C PHE A 204 -19.18 -5.71 6.47
N PRO A 205 -19.79 -5.77 7.66
CA PRO A 205 -20.71 -6.86 8.00
C PRO A 205 -21.87 -7.02 6.99
N GLU A 206 -22.45 -5.91 6.52
CA GLU A 206 -23.51 -5.94 5.52
C GLU A 206 -23.01 -6.45 4.16
N MET A 207 -21.82 -6.01 3.72
CA MET A 207 -21.19 -6.55 2.50
C MET A 207 -21.00 -8.06 2.58
N LEU A 208 -20.48 -8.55 3.71
CA LEU A 208 -20.22 -9.98 3.92
C LEU A 208 -21.54 -10.76 3.93
N HIS A 209 -22.54 -10.26 4.66
CA HIS A 209 -23.87 -10.88 4.73
C HIS A 209 -24.51 -11.03 3.34
N ARG A 210 -24.51 -9.96 2.53
CA ARG A 210 -25.05 -10.00 1.17
C ARG A 210 -24.29 -10.97 0.26
N LEU A 211 -22.97 -11.01 0.35
CA LEU A 211 -22.13 -11.96 -0.41
C LEU A 211 -22.48 -13.42 -0.06
N VAL A 212 -22.85 -13.69 1.18
CA VAL A 212 -23.30 -15.03 1.61
C VAL A 212 -24.71 -15.32 1.11
N GLN A 213 -25.64 -14.36 1.20
CA GLN A 213 -27.01 -14.50 0.69
C GLN A 213 -27.01 -14.81 -0.81
N ASP A 214 -26.14 -14.17 -1.58
CA ASP A 214 -26.00 -14.38 -3.03
C ASP A 214 -25.17 -15.65 -3.37
N GLY A 215 -24.69 -16.38 -2.37
CA GLY A 215 -23.91 -17.60 -2.57
C GLY A 215 -22.51 -17.37 -3.16
N VAL A 216 -21.98 -16.15 -3.10
CA VAL A 216 -20.60 -15.83 -3.51
C VAL A 216 -19.62 -16.33 -2.45
N LEU A 217 -19.93 -16.11 -1.18
CA LEU A 217 -19.21 -16.64 -0.04
C LEU A 217 -20.10 -17.62 0.74
N THR A 218 -19.47 -18.48 1.55
CA THR A 218 -20.17 -19.55 2.29
C THR A 218 -20.28 -19.30 3.79
N THR A 219 -19.52 -18.33 4.30
CA THR A 219 -19.42 -18.10 5.75
C THR A 219 -19.68 -16.63 6.07
N ASP A 220 -20.65 -16.41 6.96
CA ASP A 220 -21.01 -15.09 7.47
C ASP A 220 -20.31 -14.79 8.80
N SER A 221 -20.43 -13.55 9.28
CA SER A 221 -19.88 -13.14 10.57
C SER A 221 -20.54 -13.93 11.72
N ALA A 222 -19.71 -14.56 12.55
CA ALA A 222 -20.18 -15.24 13.77
C ALA A 222 -20.68 -14.23 14.81
N ALA A 223 -20.13 -13.01 14.78
CA ALA A 223 -20.58 -11.88 15.59
C ALA A 223 -20.27 -10.57 14.86
N VAL A 224 -21.09 -9.56 15.15
CA VAL A 224 -20.90 -8.19 14.67
C VAL A 224 -20.75 -7.28 15.87
N THR A 225 -19.78 -6.36 15.81
CA THR A 225 -19.44 -5.42 16.86
C THR A 225 -19.39 -3.99 16.33
N LEU A 226 -19.35 -3.01 17.20
CA LEU A 226 -19.24 -1.62 16.79
C LEU A 226 -17.86 -1.28 16.20
N GLY A 227 -16.80 -1.84 16.76
CA GLY A 227 -15.45 -1.42 16.48
C GLY A 227 -15.06 -0.12 17.21
N GLY A 228 -14.01 0.57 16.72
CA GLY A 228 -13.42 1.69 17.43
C GLY A 228 -12.56 1.23 18.62
N ASP A 229 -12.09 2.19 19.44
CA ASP A 229 -11.27 1.85 20.59
C ASP A 229 -12.11 1.08 21.63
N ASN A 230 -11.54 -0.02 22.16
CA ASN A 230 -12.19 -0.95 23.09
C ASN A 230 -13.57 -1.47 22.63
N ASP A 231 -13.81 -1.47 21.33
CA ASP A 231 -15.08 -1.92 20.70
C ASP A 231 -16.33 -1.14 21.16
N THR A 232 -16.15 0.13 21.52
CA THR A 232 -17.22 1.01 22.02
C THR A 232 -17.80 1.94 20.94
N GLY A 233 -17.36 1.77 19.68
CA GLY A 233 -17.71 2.71 18.61
C GLY A 233 -17.03 4.07 18.79
N ASP A 234 -15.91 4.15 19.49
CA ASP A 234 -15.22 5.42 19.67
C ASP A 234 -14.85 6.04 18.31
N GLY A 235 -15.01 7.34 18.18
CA GLY A 235 -14.89 8.07 16.91
C GLY A 235 -16.16 8.11 16.05
N MET A 236 -17.16 7.24 16.26
CA MET A 236 -18.44 7.31 15.56
C MET A 236 -19.34 8.42 16.10
N LEU A 237 -20.21 8.95 15.25
CA LEU A 237 -21.28 9.82 15.69
C LEU A 237 -22.26 9.05 16.60
N PRO A 238 -22.81 9.70 17.66
CA PRO A 238 -23.71 9.03 18.61
C PRO A 238 -24.92 8.36 17.96
N GLU A 239 -25.47 8.96 16.90
CA GLU A 239 -26.63 8.44 16.15
C GLU A 239 -26.33 7.14 15.41
N GLN A 240 -25.07 6.82 15.16
CA GLN A 240 -24.63 5.63 14.46
C GLN A 240 -24.26 4.47 15.40
N LYS A 241 -24.31 4.72 16.72
CA LYS A 241 -24.01 3.70 17.74
C LYS A 241 -25.26 2.96 18.25
N MET A 242 -26.43 3.40 17.80
CA MET A 242 -27.73 2.79 18.16
C MET A 242 -28.09 1.69 17.18
#